data_eca2c68055346171936547702969a084
#
_entry.id   eca2c68055346171936547702969a084
#
_cell.length_a   1.000
_cell.length_b   1.000
_cell.length_c   1.000
_cell.angle_alpha   90.00
_cell.angle_beta   90.00
_cell.angle_gamma   90.00
#
_symmetry.space_group_name_H-M   'P 1'
#
loop_
_entity.id
_entity.type
_entity.pdbx_description
1 polymer ?
#
loop_
_entity_poly.entity_id
_entity_poly.type
_entity_poly.pdbx_seq_one_letter_code
_entity_poly.pdbx_strand_id
1 'polypeptide(L)'
;HLCDRRQRQMCIRDRGAVSKIICIIFTIAIALGSCMGGYYISKTGNLLSNMTTVSSNAKTTVSVVVKKSSDLKKKNDLAGHSIGVLQNIGTVGSKKVLKDLSKSGIEMNQTPYESMTDMLAAFYNGEVDSIIINESSRDQITDIEEYAEFDKNTRVVYQTSYEVENTDKANAVSNITNTPFNVLISGSDTRGGFDENGRSDVIMVATVNPKTGTILLTSIPRDYYVTTACDAGDGCQQGALDKITHTGIHGTNTTKRTVEQLLGIEINYTFKVGFDTVTDIVDAVGGIDVNVEPGYECSNFLHAPGLSVHAGVNHLNGEQALGYARERYAYSEGDRQRTKNQQQVLMGIVNKVTSPAIVTNYASIMDSMAN
;
A
#
# COMPACT_ATOMS: atom_id res chain seq x y z
N HIS A 1 -82.14 4.27 -6.94
CA HIS A 1 -81.10 5.24 -6.51
C HIS A 1 -80.32 4.78 -5.26
N LEU A 2 -80.82 3.91 -4.41
CA LEU A 2 -80.08 3.42 -3.23
C LEU A 2 -79.17 2.22 -3.56
N CYS A 3 -79.47 1.46 -4.59
CA CYS A 3 -78.71 0.31 -5.03
C CYS A 3 -77.37 0.74 -5.66
N ASP A 4 -77.34 1.87 -6.37
CA ASP A 4 -76.18 2.42 -7.07
C ASP A 4 -75.11 2.98 -6.08
N ARG A 5 -75.53 3.55 -4.95
CA ARG A 5 -74.62 4.01 -3.91
C ARG A 5 -73.85 2.88 -3.18
N ARG A 6 -74.57 1.73 -2.92
CA ARG A 6 -73.92 0.58 -2.27
C ARG A 6 -72.93 -0.13 -3.20
N GLN A 7 -73.27 -0.25 -4.48
CA GLN A 7 -72.37 -0.83 -5.48
C GLN A 7 -71.08 0.06 -5.67
N ARG A 8 -71.26 1.37 -5.74
CA ARG A 8 -70.12 2.29 -5.81
C ARG A 8 -69.25 2.25 -4.54
N GLN A 9 -69.87 2.09 -3.37
CA GLN A 9 -69.07 1.95 -2.12
C GLN A 9 -68.35 0.59 -2.04
N MET A 10 -68.93 -0.51 -2.56
CA MET A 10 -68.20 -1.79 -2.64
C MET A 10 -67.04 -1.76 -3.65
N CYS A 11 -67.23 -1.19 -4.84
CA CYS A 11 -66.17 -1.03 -5.80
C CYS A 11 -65.02 -0.14 -5.30
N ILE A 12 -65.33 0.90 -4.53
CA ILE A 12 -64.29 1.77 -3.92
C ILE A 12 -63.55 1.02 -2.80
N ARG A 13 -64.22 0.13 -2.09
CA ARG A 13 -63.61 -0.63 -0.98
C ARG A 13 -62.70 -1.76 -1.49
N ASP A 14 -63.01 -2.41 -2.59
CA ASP A 14 -62.19 -3.45 -3.20
C ASP A 14 -60.96 -2.85 -3.89
N ARG A 15 -61.09 -1.73 -4.60
CA ARG A 15 -59.94 -0.98 -5.11
C ARG A 15 -59.02 -0.49 -3.98
N GLY A 16 -59.59 -0.19 -2.78
CA GLY A 16 -58.84 0.22 -1.60
C GLY A 16 -57.93 -0.87 -1.04
N ALA A 17 -58.33 -2.15 -1.09
CA ALA A 17 -57.55 -3.26 -0.56
C ALA A 17 -56.30 -3.56 -1.45
N VAL A 18 -56.47 -3.67 -2.76
CA VAL A 18 -55.38 -3.92 -3.71
C VAL A 18 -54.43 -2.74 -3.74
N SER A 19 -54.92 -1.50 -3.74
CA SER A 19 -54.08 -0.31 -3.69
C SER A 19 -53.28 -0.25 -2.38
N LYS A 20 -53.88 -0.62 -1.25
CA LYS A 20 -53.15 -0.68 0.04
C LYS A 20 -52.04 -1.72 0.04
N ILE A 21 -52.27 -2.92 -0.52
CA ILE A 21 -51.29 -3.98 -0.65
C ILE A 21 -50.12 -3.51 -1.53
N ILE A 22 -50.43 -2.91 -2.69
CA ILE A 22 -49.39 -2.34 -3.57
C ILE A 22 -48.60 -1.25 -2.87
N CYS A 23 -49.25 -0.32 -2.16
CA CYS A 23 -48.57 0.71 -1.38
C CYS A 23 -47.68 0.11 -0.28
N ILE A 24 -48.14 -0.91 0.43
CA ILE A 24 -47.35 -1.61 1.45
C ILE A 24 -46.10 -2.25 0.83
N ILE A 25 -46.23 -2.94 -0.29
CA ILE A 25 -45.11 -3.56 -1.02
C ILE A 25 -44.13 -2.50 -1.46
N PHE A 26 -44.59 -1.38 -2.03
CA PHE A 26 -43.73 -0.26 -2.42
C PHE A 26 -43.02 0.40 -1.22
N THR A 27 -43.73 0.57 -0.11
CA THR A 27 -43.15 1.14 1.10
C THR A 27 -42.07 0.22 1.68
N ILE A 28 -42.30 -1.09 1.71
CA ILE A 28 -41.29 -2.06 2.14
C ILE A 28 -40.09 -2.07 1.20
N ALA A 29 -40.32 -2.04 -0.11
CA ALA A 29 -39.21 -1.96 -1.11
C ALA A 29 -38.38 -0.70 -0.96
N ILE A 30 -39.04 0.47 -0.75
CA ILE A 30 -38.32 1.74 -0.50
C ILE A 30 -37.59 1.70 0.84
N ALA A 31 -38.18 1.15 1.91
CA ALA A 31 -37.53 1.02 3.20
C ALA A 31 -36.29 0.12 3.13
N LEU A 32 -36.39 -1.04 2.47
CA LEU A 32 -35.28 -1.95 2.24
C LEU A 32 -34.16 -1.28 1.39
N GLY A 33 -34.54 -0.60 0.31
CA GLY A 33 -33.61 0.15 -0.52
C GLY A 33 -32.92 1.27 0.24
N SER A 34 -33.64 1.98 1.11
CA SER A 34 -33.05 3.03 1.96
C SER A 34 -32.11 2.47 3.03
N CYS A 35 -32.46 1.33 3.64
CA CYS A 35 -31.59 0.65 4.59
C CYS A 35 -30.32 0.14 3.92
N MET A 36 -30.40 -0.46 2.75
CA MET A 36 -29.23 -0.88 1.96
C MET A 36 -28.38 0.33 1.54
N GLY A 37 -29.01 1.40 1.05
CA GLY A 37 -28.32 2.64 0.70
C GLY A 37 -27.60 3.25 1.89
N GLY A 38 -28.26 3.32 3.05
CA GLY A 38 -27.65 3.81 4.30
C GLY A 38 -26.47 2.96 4.76
N TYR A 39 -26.59 1.63 4.67
CA TYR A 39 -25.52 0.69 4.96
C TYR A 39 -24.30 0.92 4.05
N TYR A 40 -24.52 1.03 2.73
CA TYR A 40 -23.47 1.27 1.75
C TYR A 40 -22.79 2.65 1.92
N ILE A 41 -23.57 3.70 2.20
CA ILE A 41 -23.04 5.04 2.48
C ILE A 41 -22.18 5.02 3.76
N SER A 42 -22.61 4.32 4.80
CA SER A 42 -21.85 4.18 6.04
C SER A 42 -20.53 3.43 5.82
N LYS A 43 -20.54 2.33 5.08
CA LYS A 43 -19.34 1.56 4.73
C LYS A 43 -18.36 2.41 3.90
N THR A 44 -18.85 3.14 2.89
CA THR A 44 -18.02 4.04 2.08
C THR A 44 -17.46 5.19 2.93
N GLY A 45 -18.27 5.75 3.83
CA GLY A 45 -17.83 6.81 4.74
C GLY A 45 -16.71 6.35 5.67
N ASN A 46 -16.82 5.13 6.21
CA ASN A 46 -15.77 4.53 7.05
C ASN A 46 -14.49 4.27 6.24
N LEU A 47 -14.59 3.73 5.02
CA LEU A 47 -13.45 3.54 4.14
C LEU A 47 -12.76 4.86 3.83
N LEU A 48 -13.51 5.88 3.38
CA LEU A 48 -12.96 7.20 3.09
C LEU A 48 -12.35 7.84 4.35
N SER A 49 -12.95 7.67 5.51
CA SER A 49 -12.37 8.11 6.78
C SER A 49 -11.06 7.40 7.06
N ASN A 50 -10.97 6.10 6.86
CA ASN A 50 -9.73 5.33 7.04
C ASN A 50 -8.67 5.72 6.01
N MET A 51 -9.05 5.99 4.75
CA MET A 51 -8.13 6.46 3.70
C MET A 51 -7.66 7.91 3.93
N THR A 52 -8.49 8.76 4.55
CA THR A 52 -8.13 10.15 4.89
C THR A 52 -7.41 10.26 6.21
N THR A 53 -7.66 9.36 7.13
CA THR A 53 -6.87 9.15 8.33
C THR A 53 -5.87 8.03 8.06
N VAL A 54 -4.84 8.26 7.24
CA VAL A 54 -3.64 7.41 7.23
C VAL A 54 -2.93 7.64 8.57
N SER A 55 -3.57 7.23 9.65
CA SER A 55 -3.04 7.30 11.00
C SER A 55 -2.68 5.92 11.53
N SER A 56 -2.28 4.99 10.69
CA SER A 56 -1.52 3.88 11.18
C SER A 56 -0.12 4.42 11.45
N ASN A 57 0.25 4.55 12.70
CA ASN A 57 1.63 4.77 13.09
C ASN A 57 2.47 3.70 12.41
N ALA A 58 3.36 4.11 11.54
CA ALA A 58 4.22 3.15 10.87
C ALA A 58 5.20 2.58 11.90
N LYS A 59 5.16 1.26 12.08
CA LYS A 59 6.09 0.56 12.93
C LYS A 59 7.42 0.38 12.20
N THR A 60 8.46 0.97 12.75
CA THR A 60 9.82 0.84 12.23
C THR A 60 10.63 -0.08 13.13
N THR A 61 11.17 -1.15 12.58
CA THR A 61 11.99 -2.12 13.29
C THR A 61 13.47 -1.83 13.07
N VAL A 62 14.26 -1.81 14.15
CA VAL A 62 15.68 -1.49 14.15
C VAL A 62 16.45 -2.59 14.83
N SER A 63 17.55 -3.02 14.22
CA SER A 63 18.37 -4.14 14.69
C SER A 63 19.81 -3.76 14.93
N VAL A 64 20.42 -4.38 15.94
CA VAL A 64 21.85 -4.47 16.12
C VAL A 64 22.34 -5.74 15.44
N VAL A 65 23.21 -5.56 14.46
CA VAL A 65 23.74 -6.62 13.61
C VAL A 65 25.24 -6.79 13.87
N VAL A 66 25.67 -8.06 13.94
CA VAL A 66 27.06 -8.46 14.06
C VAL A 66 27.43 -9.45 12.96
N LYS A 67 28.73 -9.62 12.68
CA LYS A 67 29.19 -10.66 11.77
C LYS A 67 28.84 -12.04 12.34
N LYS A 68 28.47 -12.99 11.50
CA LYS A 68 28.16 -14.37 11.91
C LYS A 68 29.35 -15.06 12.55
N SER A 69 30.58 -14.69 12.16
CA SER A 69 31.86 -15.14 12.72
C SER A 69 32.20 -14.53 14.08
N SER A 70 31.49 -13.48 14.51
CA SER A 70 31.74 -12.82 15.80
C SER A 70 31.30 -13.70 16.97
N ASP A 71 32.00 -13.57 18.12
CA ASP A 71 31.65 -14.21 19.38
C ASP A 71 30.44 -13.56 20.07
N LEU A 72 30.00 -12.39 19.61
CA LEU A 72 28.82 -11.68 20.11
C LEU A 72 27.54 -12.39 19.65
N LYS A 73 26.93 -13.18 20.53
CA LYS A 73 25.75 -14.03 20.22
C LYS A 73 24.45 -13.53 20.80
N LYS A 74 24.54 -12.72 21.85
CA LYS A 74 23.39 -12.24 22.64
C LYS A 74 23.53 -10.75 22.94
N LYS A 75 22.43 -10.12 23.29
CA LYS A 75 22.36 -8.71 23.69
C LYS A 75 23.42 -8.35 24.75
N ASN A 76 23.63 -9.20 25.75
CA ASN A 76 24.54 -8.92 26.84
C ASN A 76 26.02 -8.96 26.44
N ASP A 77 26.35 -9.63 25.35
CA ASP A 77 27.72 -9.72 24.83
C ASP A 77 28.17 -8.40 24.20
N LEU A 78 27.25 -7.47 23.97
CA LEU A 78 27.51 -6.17 23.36
C LEU A 78 28.23 -5.19 24.30
N ALA A 79 28.24 -5.44 25.62
CA ALA A 79 28.79 -4.49 26.62
C ALA A 79 30.26 -4.17 26.37
N GLY A 80 30.57 -2.87 26.23
CA GLY A 80 31.93 -2.38 26.02
C GLY A 80 32.45 -2.49 24.57
N HIS A 81 31.67 -3.12 23.68
CA HIS A 81 32.01 -3.24 22.26
C HIS A 81 31.66 -1.97 21.45
N SER A 82 32.24 -1.88 20.25
CA SER A 82 31.98 -0.77 19.32
C SER A 82 30.71 -0.99 18.50
N ILE A 83 30.00 0.12 18.22
CA ILE A 83 28.80 0.11 17.40
C ILE A 83 28.80 1.27 16.40
N GLY A 84 28.66 0.94 15.12
CA GLY A 84 28.48 1.92 14.04
C GLY A 84 27.05 2.45 14.03
N VAL A 85 26.93 3.77 13.95
CA VAL A 85 25.64 4.47 13.88
C VAL A 85 25.66 5.53 12.78
N LEU A 86 24.54 5.70 12.07
CA LEU A 86 24.39 6.79 11.10
C LEU A 86 24.05 8.09 11.83
N GLN A 87 24.76 9.20 11.44
CA GLN A 87 24.59 10.51 12.08
C GLN A 87 23.32 11.23 11.67
N ASN A 88 22.96 11.14 10.39
CA ASN A 88 21.93 11.97 9.75
C ASN A 88 20.68 11.18 9.34
N ILE A 89 20.74 9.86 9.36
CA ILE A 89 19.69 8.96 8.88
C ILE A 89 19.33 7.96 10.00
N GLY A 90 18.02 7.71 10.19
CA GLY A 90 17.55 6.70 11.16
C GLY A 90 17.89 6.99 12.63
N THR A 91 18.18 8.27 12.96
CA THR A 91 18.68 8.66 14.29
C THR A 91 17.70 8.36 15.42
N VAL A 92 16.37 8.33 15.15
CA VAL A 92 15.34 7.97 16.13
C VAL A 92 15.51 6.51 16.55
N GLY A 93 15.68 5.61 15.57
CA GLY A 93 15.91 4.19 15.81
C GLY A 93 17.22 3.93 16.55
N SER A 94 18.30 4.54 16.11
CA SER A 94 19.62 4.40 16.77
C SER A 94 19.58 4.87 18.22
N LYS A 95 18.99 6.03 18.50
CA LYS A 95 18.79 6.55 19.87
C LYS A 95 17.95 5.61 20.72
N LYS A 96 16.88 5.00 20.13
CA LYS A 96 16.05 4.03 20.86
C LYS A 96 16.83 2.78 21.23
N VAL A 97 17.55 2.18 20.28
CA VAL A 97 18.42 1.01 20.52
C VAL A 97 19.40 1.29 21.65
N LEU A 98 20.14 2.38 21.54
CA LEU A 98 21.18 2.76 22.54
C LEU A 98 20.56 3.01 23.92
N LYS A 99 19.39 3.69 23.96
CA LYS A 99 18.65 3.90 25.22
C LYS A 99 18.18 2.59 25.86
N ASP A 100 17.68 1.66 25.04
CA ASP A 100 17.17 0.37 25.54
C ASP A 100 18.33 -0.55 25.98
N LEU A 101 19.51 -0.46 25.35
CA LEU A 101 20.73 -1.14 25.79
C LEU A 101 21.24 -0.55 27.11
N SER A 102 21.36 0.76 27.22
CA SER A 102 21.81 1.46 28.44
C SER A 102 20.89 1.17 29.64
N LYS A 103 19.56 1.16 29.43
CA LYS A 103 18.61 0.74 30.47
C LYS A 103 18.84 -0.70 30.99
N SER A 104 19.46 -1.54 30.17
CA SER A 104 19.84 -2.91 30.54
C SER A 104 21.26 -3.00 31.10
N GLY A 105 21.92 -1.86 31.35
CA GLY A 105 23.29 -1.81 31.85
C GLY A 105 24.35 -2.11 30.78
N ILE A 106 24.00 -2.03 29.49
CA ILE A 106 24.89 -2.30 28.36
C ILE A 106 25.27 -0.97 27.74
N GLU A 107 26.52 -0.54 27.98
CA GLU A 107 27.11 0.64 27.36
C GLU A 107 27.96 0.22 26.18
N MET A 108 27.88 0.98 25.07
CA MET A 108 28.58 0.71 23.81
C MET A 108 29.39 1.93 23.35
N ASN A 109 30.53 1.66 22.72
CA ASN A 109 31.35 2.70 22.11
C ASN A 109 30.80 3.05 20.73
N GLN A 110 30.16 4.22 20.61
CA GLN A 110 29.52 4.64 19.37
C GLN A 110 30.52 5.23 18.39
N THR A 111 30.51 4.76 17.16
CA THR A 111 31.26 5.33 16.04
C THR A 111 30.29 5.88 15.01
N PRO A 112 30.25 7.19 14.81
CA PRO A 112 29.31 7.83 13.88
C PRO A 112 29.84 7.77 12.43
N TYR A 113 28.92 7.51 11.48
CA TYR A 113 29.16 7.49 10.04
C TYR A 113 28.18 8.40 9.30
N GLU A 114 28.61 9.03 8.21
CA GLU A 114 27.77 9.89 7.39
C GLU A 114 26.94 9.10 6.39
N SER A 115 27.47 7.99 5.88
CA SER A 115 26.80 7.14 4.90
C SER A 115 26.68 5.68 5.36
N MET A 116 25.67 4.98 4.82
CA MET A 116 25.49 3.55 5.02
C MET A 116 26.68 2.76 4.47
N THR A 117 27.22 3.17 3.33
CA THR A 117 28.32 2.49 2.66
C THR A 117 29.58 2.56 3.52
N ASP A 118 29.91 3.73 4.09
CA ASP A 118 31.08 3.88 4.97
C ASP A 118 30.93 3.04 6.23
N MET A 119 29.73 3.01 6.83
CA MET A 119 29.44 2.20 8.00
C MET A 119 29.59 0.70 7.69
N LEU A 120 29.09 0.24 6.54
CA LEU A 120 29.23 -1.16 6.10
C LEU A 120 30.69 -1.51 5.83
N ALA A 121 31.45 -0.66 5.15
CA ALA A 121 32.88 -0.86 4.90
C ALA A 121 33.65 -1.00 6.23
N ALA A 122 33.45 -0.09 7.18
CA ALA A 122 34.04 -0.16 8.50
C ALA A 122 33.67 -1.43 9.27
N PHE A 123 32.39 -1.85 9.16
CA PHE A 123 31.92 -3.09 9.78
C PHE A 123 32.60 -4.33 9.18
N TYR A 124 32.69 -4.43 7.85
CA TYR A 124 33.35 -5.55 7.19
C TYR A 124 34.87 -5.54 7.40
N ASN A 125 35.51 -4.38 7.49
CA ASN A 125 36.89 -4.23 7.84
C ASN A 125 37.22 -4.55 9.32
N GLY A 126 36.20 -4.63 10.19
CA GLY A 126 36.37 -4.91 11.62
C GLY A 126 36.74 -3.68 12.45
N GLU A 127 36.49 -2.49 11.93
CA GLU A 127 36.71 -1.21 12.65
C GLU A 127 35.62 -1.02 13.73
N VAL A 128 34.43 -1.60 13.51
CA VAL A 128 33.36 -1.69 14.49
C VAL A 128 32.87 -3.14 14.61
N ASP A 129 32.49 -3.53 15.82
CA ASP A 129 32.03 -4.90 16.13
C ASP A 129 30.59 -5.15 15.71
N SER A 130 29.78 -4.10 15.70
CA SER A 130 28.36 -4.14 15.39
C SER A 130 27.91 -2.86 14.68
N ILE A 131 26.74 -2.93 14.03
CA ILE A 131 26.09 -1.77 13.41
C ILE A 131 24.61 -1.74 13.76
N ILE A 132 24.01 -0.55 13.77
CA ILE A 132 22.55 -0.38 13.83
C ILE A 132 22.02 -0.17 12.43
N ILE A 133 21.05 -1.01 12.05
CA ILE A 133 20.35 -0.85 10.79
C ILE A 133 18.82 -0.76 11.02
N ASN A 134 18.15 0.00 10.16
CA ASN A 134 16.71 -0.12 9.99
C ASN A 134 16.42 -1.35 9.14
N GLU A 135 15.55 -2.26 9.60
CA GLU A 135 15.24 -3.49 8.87
C GLU A 135 14.64 -3.23 7.49
N SER A 136 13.91 -2.13 7.31
CA SER A 136 13.41 -1.73 6.00
C SER A 136 14.51 -1.31 5.00
N SER A 137 15.71 -1.00 5.48
CA SER A 137 16.88 -0.71 4.63
C SER A 137 17.73 -1.95 4.32
N ARG A 138 17.38 -3.13 4.85
CA ARG A 138 18.16 -4.37 4.66
C ARG A 138 18.31 -4.74 3.19
N ASP A 139 17.23 -4.59 2.42
CA ASP A 139 17.26 -4.85 0.97
C ASP A 139 18.15 -3.88 0.20
N GLN A 140 18.26 -2.61 0.66
CA GLN A 140 19.22 -1.65 0.06
C GLN A 140 20.66 -2.10 0.26
N ILE A 141 20.97 -2.72 1.41
CA ILE A 141 22.29 -3.28 1.69
C ILE A 141 22.58 -4.44 0.75
N THR A 142 21.64 -5.39 0.61
CA THR A 142 21.81 -6.56 -0.24
C THR A 142 21.79 -6.25 -1.75
N ASP A 143 21.27 -5.10 -2.16
CA ASP A 143 21.34 -4.62 -3.54
C ASP A 143 22.74 -4.10 -3.93
N ILE A 144 23.59 -3.81 -2.96
CA ILE A 144 24.98 -3.47 -3.21
C ILE A 144 25.74 -4.78 -3.45
N GLU A 145 26.32 -4.95 -4.64
CA GLU A 145 26.98 -6.17 -5.07
C GLU A 145 27.99 -6.70 -4.04
N GLU A 146 28.77 -5.81 -3.44
CA GLU A 146 29.77 -6.12 -2.40
C GLU A 146 29.12 -6.70 -1.13
N TYR A 147 27.86 -6.35 -0.82
CA TYR A 147 27.15 -6.75 0.39
C TYR A 147 25.93 -7.66 0.10
N ALA A 148 25.83 -8.23 -1.10
CA ALA A 148 24.72 -9.10 -1.51
C ALA A 148 24.50 -10.30 -0.57
N GLU A 149 25.55 -10.79 0.10
CA GLU A 149 25.51 -11.89 1.06
C GLU A 149 25.33 -11.39 2.52
N PHE A 150 24.90 -10.15 2.74
CA PHE A 150 24.79 -9.54 4.08
C PHE A 150 23.99 -10.42 5.04
N ASP A 151 22.84 -10.94 4.64
CA ASP A 151 21.98 -11.79 5.46
C ASP A 151 22.61 -13.14 5.82
N LYS A 152 23.42 -13.67 4.91
CA LYS A 152 24.13 -14.93 5.16
C LYS A 152 25.33 -14.74 6.08
N ASN A 153 25.97 -13.56 6.03
CA ASN A 153 27.21 -13.28 6.72
C ASN A 153 27.00 -12.57 8.07
N THR A 154 25.76 -12.18 8.40
CA THR A 154 25.44 -11.47 9.63
C THR A 154 24.35 -12.15 10.44
N ARG A 155 24.17 -11.70 11.68
CA ARG A 155 23.04 -12.06 12.54
C ARG A 155 22.59 -10.88 13.38
N VAL A 156 21.31 -10.85 13.70
CA VAL A 156 20.73 -9.91 14.65
C VAL A 156 20.95 -10.42 16.07
N VAL A 157 21.50 -9.58 16.94
CA VAL A 157 21.72 -9.87 18.37
C VAL A 157 20.80 -9.10 19.29
N TYR A 158 20.22 -8.00 18.80
CA TYR A 158 19.19 -7.23 19.47
C TYR A 158 18.29 -6.56 18.45
N GLN A 159 17.00 -6.49 18.77
CA GLN A 159 16.00 -5.85 17.92
C GLN A 159 14.98 -5.10 18.78
N THR A 160 14.57 -3.93 18.35
CA THR A 160 13.49 -3.14 18.94
C THR A 160 12.69 -2.45 17.84
N SER A 161 11.51 -1.95 18.17
CA SER A 161 10.71 -1.19 17.22
C SER A 161 10.19 0.09 17.86
N TYR A 162 9.90 1.09 17.04
CA TYR A 162 9.24 2.32 17.42
C TYR A 162 8.18 2.69 16.40
N GLU A 163 7.21 3.46 16.84
CA GLU A 163 6.17 3.98 15.97
C GLU A 163 6.54 5.40 15.55
N VAL A 164 6.39 5.68 14.26
CA VAL A 164 6.48 7.02 13.71
C VAL A 164 5.05 7.52 13.54
N GLU A 165 4.71 8.57 14.27
CA GLU A 165 3.39 9.19 14.17
C GLU A 165 3.23 9.79 12.77
N ASN A 166 2.19 9.38 12.06
CA ASN A 166 1.85 9.97 10.78
C ASN A 166 1.18 11.32 11.00
N THR A 167 1.91 12.39 10.79
CA THR A 167 1.41 13.77 10.98
C THR A 167 0.76 14.37 9.73
N ASP A 168 0.87 13.71 8.57
CA ASP A 168 0.29 14.23 7.34
C ASP A 168 -1.22 14.06 7.34
N LYS A 169 -1.91 15.19 7.25
CA LYS A 169 -3.36 15.21 7.03
C LYS A 169 -3.64 15.04 5.55
N ALA A 170 -4.64 14.23 5.23
CA ALA A 170 -5.14 14.17 3.87
C ALA A 170 -5.73 15.52 3.46
N ASN A 171 -5.35 16.02 2.29
CA ASN A 171 -5.93 17.23 1.70
C ASN A 171 -7.25 16.88 0.98
N ALA A 172 -8.20 16.34 1.75
CA ALA A 172 -9.47 15.87 1.23
C ALA A 172 -10.24 16.98 0.52
N VAL A 173 -10.71 16.70 -0.69
CA VAL A 173 -11.55 17.65 -1.43
C VAL A 173 -12.94 17.73 -0.81
N SER A 174 -13.46 18.96 -0.66
CA SER A 174 -14.75 19.22 -0.03
C SER A 174 -15.96 18.66 -0.81
N ASN A 175 -15.81 18.44 -2.12
CA ASN A 175 -16.86 17.92 -2.99
C ASN A 175 -16.27 16.94 -4.01
N ILE A 176 -16.13 15.69 -3.59
CA ILE A 176 -15.52 14.61 -4.39
C ILE A 176 -16.32 14.28 -5.66
N THR A 177 -17.60 14.62 -5.75
CA THR A 177 -18.44 14.36 -6.91
C THR A 177 -18.28 15.40 -8.02
N ASN A 178 -17.68 16.56 -7.71
CA ASN A 178 -17.56 17.68 -8.65
C ASN A 178 -16.16 18.26 -8.76
N THR A 179 -15.25 17.93 -7.86
CA THR A 179 -13.87 18.46 -7.86
C THR A 179 -12.91 17.39 -8.29
N PRO A 180 -12.05 17.62 -9.27
CA PRO A 180 -10.96 16.70 -9.61
C PRO A 180 -10.04 16.48 -8.41
N PHE A 181 -9.51 15.27 -8.29
CA PHE A 181 -8.60 14.89 -7.19
C PHE A 181 -7.58 13.85 -7.64
N ASN A 182 -6.47 13.80 -6.93
CA ASN A 182 -5.39 12.87 -7.17
C ASN A 182 -5.30 11.83 -6.05
N VAL A 183 -5.16 10.57 -6.43
CA VAL A 183 -4.95 9.45 -5.51
C VAL A 183 -3.58 8.85 -5.80
N LEU A 184 -2.71 8.83 -4.81
CA LEU A 184 -1.46 8.06 -4.88
C LEU A 184 -1.76 6.61 -4.52
N ILE A 185 -1.37 5.69 -5.39
CA ILE A 185 -1.37 4.26 -5.15
C ILE A 185 0.08 3.84 -4.98
N SER A 186 0.43 3.41 -3.76
CA SER A 186 1.77 2.96 -3.40
C SER A 186 1.72 1.46 -3.06
N GLY A 187 2.29 0.64 -3.92
CA GLY A 187 2.36 -0.81 -3.72
C GLY A 187 3.69 -1.20 -3.07
N SER A 188 3.61 -1.98 -1.98
CA SER A 188 4.77 -2.49 -1.26
C SER A 188 4.84 -4.00 -1.36
N ASP A 189 6.05 -4.54 -1.50
CA ASP A 189 6.33 -5.97 -1.51
C ASP A 189 6.67 -6.53 -0.11
N THR A 190 6.48 -5.75 0.95
CA THR A 190 6.73 -6.21 2.31
C THR A 190 5.88 -7.44 2.62
N ARG A 191 6.54 -8.47 3.13
CA ARG A 191 5.90 -9.68 3.66
C ARG A 191 5.39 -9.49 5.11
N GLY A 192 5.64 -8.31 5.68
CA GLY A 192 5.10 -7.85 6.95
C GLY A 192 3.70 -7.24 6.79
N GLY A 193 3.01 -6.98 7.89
CA GLY A 193 1.71 -6.33 7.87
C GLY A 193 1.75 -4.91 7.26
N PHE A 194 0.58 -4.34 7.04
CA PHE A 194 0.41 -2.97 6.50
C PHE A 194 1.16 -1.89 7.29
N ASP A 195 1.47 -2.18 8.57
CA ASP A 195 2.16 -1.28 9.47
C ASP A 195 3.66 -1.20 9.21
N GLU A 196 4.23 -2.10 8.39
CA GLU A 196 5.66 -2.09 8.09
C GLU A 196 5.96 -1.23 6.86
N ASN A 197 7.01 -0.41 6.99
CA ASN A 197 7.55 0.34 5.88
C ASN A 197 8.42 -0.58 5.01
N GLY A 198 8.28 -0.44 3.69
CA GLY A 198 9.07 -1.19 2.71
C GLY A 198 9.18 -0.40 1.42
N ARG A 199 9.85 -0.93 0.43
CA ARG A 199 9.96 -0.29 -0.87
C ARG A 199 8.59 -0.03 -1.49
N SER A 200 8.42 1.12 -2.10
CA SER A 200 7.28 1.42 -2.97
C SER A 200 7.58 0.93 -4.38
N ASP A 201 7.29 -0.34 -4.65
CA ASP A 201 7.57 -0.96 -5.96
C ASP A 201 6.55 -0.59 -7.03
N VAL A 202 5.37 -0.15 -6.62
CA VAL A 202 4.35 0.44 -7.48
C VAL A 202 4.12 1.87 -7.01
N ILE A 203 4.33 2.83 -7.89
CA ILE A 203 4.05 4.24 -7.63
C ILE A 203 3.20 4.74 -8.79
N MET A 204 1.92 4.95 -8.52
CA MET A 204 0.95 5.34 -9.53
C MET A 204 0.06 6.46 -9.00
N VAL A 205 -0.19 7.47 -9.81
CA VAL A 205 -1.15 8.53 -9.51
C VAL A 205 -2.38 8.35 -10.39
N ALA A 206 -3.54 8.19 -9.77
CA ALA A 206 -4.83 8.23 -10.43
C ALA A 206 -5.43 9.63 -10.29
N THR A 207 -5.46 10.39 -11.37
CA THR A 207 -6.15 11.68 -11.44
C THR A 207 -7.58 11.44 -11.88
N VAL A 208 -8.52 11.69 -10.98
CA VAL A 208 -9.96 11.47 -11.21
C VAL A 208 -10.65 12.79 -11.48
N ASN A 209 -11.36 12.88 -12.60
CA ASN A 209 -12.23 14.02 -12.90
C ASN A 209 -13.69 13.55 -12.91
N PRO A 210 -14.45 13.78 -11.83
CA PRO A 210 -15.83 13.31 -11.71
C PRO A 210 -16.78 14.02 -12.66
N LYS A 211 -16.47 15.26 -13.10
CA LYS A 211 -17.31 16.00 -14.05
C LYS A 211 -17.31 15.38 -15.45
N THR A 212 -16.17 14.85 -15.86
CA THR A 212 -16.01 14.24 -17.19
C THR A 212 -16.11 12.70 -17.12
N GLY A 213 -16.12 12.11 -15.91
CA GLY A 213 -16.08 10.68 -15.72
C GLY A 213 -14.77 10.04 -16.21
N THR A 214 -13.67 10.80 -16.18
CA THR A 214 -12.36 10.33 -16.68
C THR A 214 -11.40 10.07 -15.55
N ILE A 215 -10.57 9.03 -15.71
CA ILE A 215 -9.46 8.69 -14.83
C ILE A 215 -8.19 8.62 -15.68
N LEU A 216 -7.18 9.42 -15.30
CA LEU A 216 -5.83 9.33 -15.87
C LEU A 216 -4.93 8.58 -14.90
N LEU A 217 -4.28 7.51 -15.37
CA LEU A 217 -3.28 6.77 -14.62
C LEU A 217 -1.87 7.16 -15.04
N THR A 218 -1.10 7.69 -14.12
CA THR A 218 0.30 8.06 -14.33
C THR A 218 1.17 7.15 -13.47
N SER A 219 1.93 6.25 -14.09
CA SER A 219 2.88 5.39 -13.39
C SER A 219 4.27 6.04 -13.37
N ILE A 220 4.92 6.00 -12.22
CA ILE A 220 6.30 6.47 -12.04
C ILE A 220 7.18 5.22 -11.91
N PRO A 221 8.19 5.03 -12.79
CA PRO A 221 9.10 3.90 -12.70
C PRO A 221 9.80 3.89 -11.34
N ARG A 222 9.83 2.74 -10.67
CA ARG A 222 10.38 2.61 -9.31
C ARG A 222 11.84 2.99 -9.18
N ASP A 223 12.62 2.82 -10.26
CA ASP A 223 14.04 3.13 -10.31
C ASP A 223 14.34 4.59 -10.73
N TYR A 224 13.28 5.43 -10.83
CA TYR A 224 13.46 6.83 -11.17
C TYR A 224 14.27 7.54 -10.08
N TYR A 225 15.34 8.23 -10.48
CA TYR A 225 16.27 8.89 -9.58
C TYR A 225 15.79 10.32 -9.32
N VAL A 226 15.40 10.60 -8.09
CA VAL A 226 14.67 11.81 -7.71
C VAL A 226 15.22 12.46 -6.46
N THR A 227 14.97 13.73 -6.28
CA THR A 227 15.20 14.43 -5.02
C THR A 227 14.14 14.05 -4.00
N THR A 228 14.52 13.44 -2.89
CA THR A 228 13.59 12.97 -1.86
C THR A 228 13.06 14.13 -1.02
N ALA A 229 11.77 14.07 -0.69
CA ALA A 229 11.09 15.04 0.18
C ALA A 229 10.83 14.42 1.55
N CYS A 230 11.84 14.44 2.41
CA CYS A 230 11.81 13.85 3.77
C CYS A 230 11.52 14.90 4.83
N ASP A 231 10.75 14.53 5.84
CA ASP A 231 10.62 15.32 7.06
C ASP A 231 11.59 14.84 8.15
N ALA A 232 11.78 15.65 9.19
CA ALA A 232 12.75 15.41 10.24
C ALA A 232 12.56 14.08 11.02
N GLY A 233 11.41 13.42 10.92
CA GLY A 233 11.10 12.14 11.56
C GLY A 233 11.22 10.93 10.64
N ASP A 234 11.33 11.13 9.33
CA ASP A 234 11.20 10.07 8.33
C ASP A 234 12.41 9.13 8.27
N GLY A 235 13.54 9.52 8.84
CA GLY A 235 14.77 8.70 8.83
C GLY A 235 15.54 8.75 7.51
N CYS A 236 15.22 9.67 6.61
CA CYS A 236 15.98 9.99 5.40
C CYS A 236 16.47 11.43 5.40
N GLN A 237 17.38 11.75 4.50
CA GLN A 237 17.93 13.09 4.34
C GLN A 237 17.09 13.89 3.35
N GLN A 238 16.57 15.05 3.79
CA GLN A 238 15.85 15.98 2.93
C GLN A 238 16.71 16.43 1.75
N GLY A 239 16.16 16.33 0.53
CA GLY A 239 16.81 16.78 -0.69
C GLY A 239 17.92 15.85 -1.21
N ALA A 240 18.15 14.70 -0.58
CA ALA A 240 19.04 13.68 -1.12
C ALA A 240 18.50 13.11 -2.41
N LEU A 241 19.39 12.76 -3.33
CA LEU A 241 19.02 12.04 -4.56
C LEU A 241 19.01 10.54 -4.27
N ASP A 242 17.88 9.90 -4.57
CA ASP A 242 17.72 8.45 -4.41
C ASP A 242 16.71 7.89 -5.42
N LYS A 243 16.63 6.57 -5.54
CA LYS A 243 15.56 5.90 -6.27
C LYS A 243 14.22 6.15 -5.58
N ILE A 244 13.20 6.48 -6.33
CA ILE A 244 11.89 6.81 -5.77
C ILE A 244 11.27 5.62 -4.98
N THR A 245 11.59 4.38 -5.33
CA THR A 245 11.14 3.18 -4.61
C THR A 245 11.57 3.19 -3.14
N HIS A 246 12.75 3.76 -2.83
CA HIS A 246 13.29 3.83 -1.48
C HIS A 246 12.52 4.79 -0.56
N THR A 247 11.76 5.71 -1.13
CA THR A 247 10.92 6.63 -0.32
C THR A 247 9.91 5.89 0.55
N GLY A 248 9.44 4.72 0.09
CA GLY A 248 8.51 3.86 0.85
C GLY A 248 9.13 3.26 2.12
N ILE A 249 10.46 3.08 2.17
CA ILE A 249 11.19 2.63 3.35
C ILE A 249 11.03 3.63 4.51
N HIS A 250 10.90 4.90 4.15
CA HIS A 250 10.76 6.03 5.07
C HIS A 250 9.29 6.38 5.36
N GLY A 251 8.38 5.65 4.75
CA GLY A 251 6.95 5.79 4.94
C GLY A 251 6.21 6.35 3.73
N THR A 252 4.92 6.08 3.70
CA THR A 252 4.03 6.47 2.59
C THR A 252 3.99 8.00 2.38
N ASN A 253 4.16 8.78 3.45
CA ASN A 253 4.19 10.25 3.37
C ASN A 253 5.42 10.76 2.65
N THR A 254 6.58 10.14 2.85
CA THR A 254 7.79 10.48 2.11
C THR A 254 7.60 10.22 0.62
N THR A 255 6.97 9.08 0.26
CA THR A 255 6.61 8.80 -1.14
C THR A 255 5.65 9.84 -1.69
N LYS A 256 4.59 10.17 -0.94
CA LYS A 256 3.59 11.19 -1.32
C LYS A 256 4.27 12.53 -1.63
N ARG A 257 5.01 13.09 -0.68
CA ARG A 257 5.68 14.39 -0.84
C ARG A 257 6.69 14.40 -1.98
N THR A 258 7.43 13.30 -2.17
CA THR A 258 8.37 13.16 -3.27
C THR A 258 7.65 13.16 -4.62
N VAL A 259 6.51 12.48 -4.73
CA VAL A 259 5.68 12.48 -5.94
C VAL A 259 5.05 13.85 -6.19
N GLU A 260 4.55 14.53 -5.14
CA GLU A 260 4.02 15.91 -5.22
C GLU A 260 5.10 16.88 -5.75
N GLN A 261 6.31 16.77 -5.22
CA GLN A 261 7.45 17.59 -5.66
C GLN A 261 7.84 17.27 -7.11
N LEU A 262 7.90 15.99 -7.49
CA LEU A 262 8.28 15.53 -8.82
C LEU A 262 7.31 15.99 -9.90
N LEU A 263 6.00 15.87 -9.63
CA LEU A 263 4.96 16.15 -10.62
C LEU A 263 4.39 17.58 -10.54
N GLY A 264 4.70 18.32 -9.46
CA GLY A 264 4.13 19.64 -9.22
C GLY A 264 2.60 19.63 -8.99
N ILE A 265 2.08 18.55 -8.39
CA ILE A 265 0.65 18.37 -8.12
C ILE A 265 0.41 18.16 -6.63
N GLU A 266 -0.81 18.37 -6.19
CA GLU A 266 -1.27 17.99 -4.86
C GLU A 266 -1.89 16.59 -4.88
N ILE A 267 -1.53 15.73 -3.92
CA ILE A 267 -2.14 14.42 -3.71
C ILE A 267 -3.15 14.51 -2.58
N ASN A 268 -4.41 14.26 -2.90
CA ASN A 268 -5.53 14.39 -1.98
C ASN A 268 -5.74 13.13 -1.13
N TYR A 269 -5.48 11.96 -1.72
CA TYR A 269 -5.65 10.67 -1.05
C TYR A 269 -4.46 9.76 -1.34
N THR A 270 -4.14 8.88 -0.39
CA THR A 270 -3.10 7.88 -0.55
C THR A 270 -3.67 6.51 -0.24
N PHE A 271 -3.40 5.54 -1.10
CA PHE A 271 -3.80 4.16 -0.95
C PHE A 271 -2.55 3.27 -0.99
N LYS A 272 -2.21 2.68 0.17
CA LYS A 272 -1.12 1.70 0.26
C LYS A 272 -1.69 0.32 -0.07
N VAL A 273 -1.01 -0.42 -0.94
CA VAL A 273 -1.45 -1.72 -1.44
C VAL A 273 -0.38 -2.76 -1.16
N GLY A 274 -0.73 -3.83 -0.46
CA GLY A 274 0.09 -5.02 -0.31
C GLY A 274 -0.36 -6.14 -1.26
N PHE A 275 0.36 -7.24 -1.29
CA PHE A 275 0.02 -8.39 -2.11
C PHE A 275 -1.33 -8.99 -1.74
N ASP A 276 -1.58 -9.17 -0.43
CA ASP A 276 -2.84 -9.73 0.06
C ASP A 276 -4.03 -8.83 -0.29
N THR A 277 -3.83 -7.49 -0.21
CA THR A 277 -4.88 -6.52 -0.57
C THR A 277 -5.31 -6.66 -2.03
N VAL A 278 -4.35 -6.81 -2.96
CA VAL A 278 -4.66 -7.00 -4.39
C VAL A 278 -5.47 -8.27 -4.59
N THR A 279 -5.01 -9.37 -3.98
CA THR A 279 -5.67 -10.68 -4.06
C THR A 279 -7.09 -10.60 -3.52
N ASP A 280 -7.26 -10.06 -2.32
CA ASP A 280 -8.55 -9.97 -1.64
C ASP A 280 -9.56 -9.08 -2.39
N ILE A 281 -9.11 -7.92 -2.91
CA ILE A 281 -9.97 -7.02 -3.69
C ILE A 281 -10.43 -7.72 -4.97
N VAL A 282 -9.50 -8.35 -5.71
CA VAL A 282 -9.82 -9.02 -6.97
C VAL A 282 -10.79 -10.16 -6.74
N ASP A 283 -10.60 -10.97 -5.69
CA ASP A 283 -11.51 -12.07 -5.36
C ASP A 283 -12.85 -11.57 -4.85
N ALA A 284 -12.87 -10.47 -4.08
CA ALA A 284 -14.11 -9.85 -3.60
C ALA A 284 -14.99 -9.32 -4.74
N VAL A 285 -14.38 -8.83 -5.84
CA VAL A 285 -15.15 -8.40 -7.03
C VAL A 285 -15.52 -9.56 -7.96
N GLY A 286 -15.11 -10.80 -7.63
CA GLY A 286 -15.38 -11.99 -8.43
C GLY A 286 -14.44 -12.17 -9.62
N GLY A 287 -13.21 -11.72 -9.49
CA GLY A 287 -12.20 -11.71 -10.54
C GLY A 287 -12.28 -10.47 -11.43
N ILE A 288 -11.23 -10.24 -12.18
CA ILE A 288 -11.10 -9.11 -13.11
C ILE A 288 -10.82 -9.58 -14.54
N ASP A 289 -11.16 -8.74 -15.50
CA ASP A 289 -10.84 -8.95 -16.89
C ASP A 289 -9.70 -8.02 -17.31
N VAL A 290 -8.62 -8.59 -17.86
CA VAL A 290 -7.49 -7.87 -18.44
C VAL A 290 -7.43 -8.12 -19.94
N ASN A 291 -7.08 -7.08 -20.71
CA ASN A 291 -6.98 -7.20 -22.17
C ASN A 291 -5.52 -7.22 -22.59
N VAL A 292 -5.03 -8.40 -22.95
CA VAL A 292 -3.63 -8.60 -23.36
C VAL A 292 -3.46 -8.25 -24.84
N GLU A 293 -2.53 -7.36 -25.14
CA GLU A 293 -2.20 -6.97 -26.52
C GLU A 293 -1.53 -8.14 -27.24
N PRO A 294 -1.75 -8.31 -28.58
CA PRO A 294 -1.03 -9.30 -29.36
C PRO A 294 0.50 -9.15 -29.24
N GLY A 295 1.20 -10.25 -29.01
CA GLY A 295 2.65 -10.26 -28.79
C GLY A 295 3.06 -10.19 -27.33
N TYR A 296 2.09 -10.10 -26.39
CA TYR A 296 2.32 -10.12 -24.95
C TYR A 296 1.67 -11.32 -24.26
N GLU A 297 1.36 -12.37 -25.05
CA GLU A 297 0.91 -13.65 -24.52
C GLU A 297 2.01 -14.30 -23.68
N CYS A 298 1.67 -14.91 -22.58
CA CYS A 298 2.61 -15.56 -21.68
C CYS A 298 2.00 -16.82 -21.07
N SER A 299 2.77 -17.88 -21.01
CA SER A 299 2.37 -19.15 -20.37
C SER A 299 3.28 -19.58 -19.21
N ASN A 300 4.31 -18.81 -18.90
CA ASN A 300 5.32 -19.13 -17.89
C ASN A 300 5.52 -17.96 -16.92
N PHE A 301 4.52 -17.70 -16.11
CA PHE A 301 4.60 -16.66 -15.07
C PHE A 301 5.44 -17.12 -13.89
N LEU A 302 6.49 -16.38 -13.54
CA LEU A 302 7.35 -16.70 -12.40
C LEU A 302 6.58 -16.69 -11.07
N HIS A 303 5.66 -15.75 -10.92
CA HIS A 303 4.92 -15.54 -9.68
C HIS A 303 3.49 -16.10 -9.69
N ALA A 304 3.09 -16.77 -10.76
CA ALA A 304 1.81 -17.47 -10.88
C ALA A 304 2.01 -18.75 -11.73
N PRO A 305 2.64 -19.81 -11.18
CA PRO A 305 2.84 -21.05 -11.91
C PRO A 305 1.51 -21.61 -12.41
N GLY A 306 1.46 -21.95 -13.70
CA GLY A 306 0.24 -22.48 -14.34
C GLY A 306 -0.70 -21.41 -14.91
N LEU A 307 -0.46 -20.13 -14.66
CA LEU A 307 -1.16 -19.06 -15.36
C LEU A 307 -0.68 -19.02 -16.84
N SER A 308 -1.66 -18.93 -17.74
CA SER A 308 -1.43 -18.62 -19.15
C SER A 308 -2.40 -17.55 -19.60
N VAL A 309 -1.89 -16.51 -20.24
CA VAL A 309 -2.70 -15.46 -20.85
C VAL A 309 -2.52 -15.47 -22.37
N HIS A 310 -3.58 -15.21 -23.09
CA HIS A 310 -3.63 -15.12 -24.56
C HIS A 310 -4.01 -13.71 -25.00
N ALA A 311 -3.79 -13.37 -26.26
CA ALA A 311 -4.22 -12.09 -26.79
C ALA A 311 -5.74 -11.90 -26.65
N GLY A 312 -6.15 -10.72 -26.25
CA GLY A 312 -7.53 -10.37 -25.95
C GLY A 312 -7.86 -10.46 -24.45
N VAL A 313 -9.13 -10.67 -24.15
CA VAL A 313 -9.64 -10.63 -22.76
C VAL A 313 -9.31 -11.94 -22.03
N ASN A 314 -8.69 -11.81 -20.86
CA ASN A 314 -8.42 -12.91 -19.94
C ASN A 314 -9.06 -12.59 -18.60
N HIS A 315 -9.74 -13.58 -18.01
CA HIS A 315 -10.34 -13.47 -16.68
C HIS A 315 -9.36 -14.01 -15.64
N LEU A 316 -9.02 -13.19 -14.64
CA LEU A 316 -8.04 -13.51 -13.61
C LEU A 316 -8.69 -13.46 -12.22
N ASN A 317 -8.42 -14.46 -11.38
CA ASN A 317 -8.68 -14.40 -9.94
C ASN A 317 -7.58 -13.59 -9.22
N GLY A 318 -7.67 -13.46 -7.88
CA GLY A 318 -6.74 -12.63 -7.10
C GLY A 318 -5.28 -13.06 -7.24
N GLU A 319 -4.97 -14.35 -7.07
CA GLU A 319 -3.59 -14.86 -7.21
C GLU A 319 -3.05 -14.70 -8.62
N GLN A 320 -3.89 -14.94 -9.63
CA GLN A 320 -3.53 -14.77 -11.03
C GLN A 320 -3.28 -13.31 -11.39
N ALA A 321 -4.13 -12.41 -10.90
CA ALA A 321 -3.98 -10.96 -11.09
C ALA A 321 -2.70 -10.43 -10.43
N LEU A 322 -2.40 -10.90 -9.22
CA LEU A 322 -1.16 -10.57 -8.52
C LEU A 322 0.06 -11.07 -9.30
N GLY A 323 0.05 -12.33 -9.72
CA GLY A 323 1.13 -12.90 -10.53
C GLY A 323 1.34 -12.17 -11.84
N TYR A 324 0.25 -11.80 -12.53
CA TYR A 324 0.28 -11.00 -13.76
C TYR A 324 0.87 -9.60 -13.53
N ALA A 325 0.49 -8.92 -12.43
CA ALA A 325 1.00 -7.59 -12.07
C ALA A 325 2.49 -7.60 -11.65
N ARG A 326 3.03 -8.75 -11.24
CA ARG A 326 4.43 -8.89 -10.80
C ARG A 326 5.38 -9.36 -11.90
N GLU A 327 4.85 -9.87 -13.02
CA GLU A 327 5.64 -10.46 -14.09
C GLU A 327 6.47 -9.41 -14.84
N ARG A 328 7.76 -9.66 -14.97
CA ARG A 328 8.72 -8.85 -15.74
C ARG A 328 9.70 -9.70 -16.57
N TYR A 329 9.94 -10.93 -16.17
CA TYR A 329 10.99 -11.77 -16.77
C TYR A 329 10.52 -12.44 -18.06
N ALA A 330 9.22 -12.64 -18.21
CA ALA A 330 8.62 -13.23 -19.40
C ALA A 330 8.61 -12.25 -20.60
N TYR A 331 8.88 -10.97 -20.39
CA TYR A 331 8.76 -9.94 -21.39
C TYR A 331 10.10 -9.27 -21.69
N SER A 332 10.39 -9.01 -22.96
CA SER A 332 11.60 -8.28 -23.38
C SER A 332 11.65 -6.83 -22.84
N GLU A 333 10.49 -6.21 -22.63
CA GLU A 333 10.38 -4.86 -22.08
C GLU A 333 10.54 -4.84 -20.54
N GLY A 334 10.58 -6.01 -19.88
CA GLY A 334 10.86 -6.12 -18.46
C GLY A 334 9.94 -5.28 -17.59
N ASP A 335 10.51 -4.32 -16.88
CA ASP A 335 9.81 -3.46 -15.92
C ASP A 335 8.72 -2.57 -16.57
N ARG A 336 8.90 -2.16 -17.83
CA ARG A 336 7.89 -1.39 -18.56
C ARG A 336 6.62 -2.21 -18.78
N GLN A 337 6.75 -3.50 -19.13
CA GLN A 337 5.59 -4.35 -19.33
C GLN A 337 4.91 -4.63 -17.99
N ARG A 338 5.69 -4.86 -16.91
CA ARG A 338 5.13 -4.99 -15.56
C ARG A 338 4.26 -3.77 -15.19
N THR A 339 4.74 -2.56 -15.48
CA THR A 339 3.97 -1.33 -15.23
C THR A 339 2.65 -1.30 -16.01
N LYS A 340 2.65 -1.74 -17.28
CA LYS A 340 1.41 -1.88 -18.08
C LYS A 340 0.46 -2.92 -17.49
N ASN A 341 1.00 -4.07 -17.06
CA ASN A 341 0.20 -5.12 -16.42
C ASN A 341 -0.47 -4.60 -15.13
N GLN A 342 0.25 -3.84 -14.31
CA GLN A 342 -0.28 -3.19 -13.09
C GLN A 342 -1.42 -2.22 -13.42
N GLN A 343 -1.27 -1.41 -14.48
CA GLN A 343 -2.35 -0.53 -14.94
C GLN A 343 -3.57 -1.33 -15.41
N GLN A 344 -3.38 -2.44 -16.12
CA GLN A 344 -4.48 -3.29 -16.58
C GLN A 344 -5.23 -3.94 -15.39
N VAL A 345 -4.50 -4.42 -14.37
CA VAL A 345 -5.10 -4.97 -13.14
C VAL A 345 -5.92 -3.89 -12.43
N LEU A 346 -5.37 -2.69 -12.25
CA LEU A 346 -6.09 -1.57 -11.64
C LEU A 346 -7.35 -1.20 -12.44
N MET A 347 -7.24 -1.10 -13.76
CA MET A 347 -8.39 -0.81 -14.63
C MET A 347 -9.43 -1.94 -14.59
N GLY A 348 -9.00 -3.20 -14.51
CA GLY A 348 -9.89 -4.34 -14.32
C GLY A 348 -10.70 -4.23 -13.02
N ILE A 349 -10.02 -3.88 -11.91
CA ILE A 349 -10.68 -3.61 -10.62
C ILE A 349 -11.68 -2.44 -10.75
N VAL A 350 -11.26 -1.30 -11.31
CA VAL A 350 -12.12 -0.12 -11.49
C VAL A 350 -13.35 -0.48 -12.33
N ASN A 351 -13.19 -1.21 -13.44
CA ASN A 351 -14.31 -1.60 -14.30
C ASN A 351 -15.30 -2.52 -13.57
N LYS A 352 -14.82 -3.44 -12.74
CA LYS A 352 -15.71 -4.31 -11.93
C LYS A 352 -16.43 -3.51 -10.84
N VAL A 353 -15.70 -2.65 -10.11
CA VAL A 353 -16.25 -1.80 -9.04
C VAL A 353 -17.27 -0.79 -9.56
N THR A 354 -17.12 -0.30 -10.78
CA THR A 354 -18.07 0.63 -11.41
C THR A 354 -19.23 -0.08 -12.15
N SER A 355 -19.20 -1.38 -12.24
CA SER A 355 -20.25 -2.16 -12.90
C SER A 355 -21.49 -2.34 -12.00
N PRO A 356 -22.68 -2.57 -12.55
CA PRO A 356 -23.88 -2.86 -11.76
C PRO A 356 -23.75 -4.10 -10.85
N ALA A 357 -22.87 -5.03 -11.18
CA ALA A 357 -22.62 -6.23 -10.38
C ALA A 357 -22.01 -5.93 -8.99
N ILE A 358 -21.48 -4.73 -8.78
CA ILE A 358 -20.92 -4.30 -7.47
C ILE A 358 -21.96 -4.37 -6.36
N VAL A 359 -23.24 -4.13 -6.67
CA VAL A 359 -24.30 -4.04 -5.65
C VAL A 359 -24.39 -5.30 -4.79
N THR A 360 -24.09 -6.46 -5.35
CA THR A 360 -24.12 -7.75 -4.63
C THR A 360 -22.86 -8.00 -3.80
N ASN A 361 -21.72 -7.46 -4.21
CA ASN A 361 -20.41 -7.74 -3.58
C ASN A 361 -19.85 -6.53 -2.80
N TYR A 362 -20.58 -5.43 -2.74
CA TYR A 362 -20.12 -4.17 -2.18
C TYR A 362 -19.56 -4.27 -0.76
N ALA A 363 -20.24 -5.00 0.11
CA ALA A 363 -19.78 -5.14 1.50
C ALA A 363 -18.43 -5.86 1.60
N SER A 364 -18.24 -6.93 0.83
CA SER A 364 -16.99 -7.70 0.77
C SER A 364 -15.84 -6.86 0.23
N ILE A 365 -16.10 -6.06 -0.82
CA ILE A 365 -15.12 -5.15 -1.41
C ILE A 365 -14.67 -4.08 -0.39
N MET A 366 -15.63 -3.47 0.30
CA MET A 366 -15.32 -2.44 1.30
C MET A 366 -14.53 -3.02 2.48
N ASP A 367 -14.80 -4.25 2.89
CA ASP A 367 -14.06 -4.92 3.96
C ASP A 367 -12.61 -5.25 3.51
N SER A 368 -12.41 -5.72 2.26
CA SER A 368 -11.07 -6.00 1.70
C SER A 368 -10.22 -4.73 1.51
N MET A 369 -10.85 -3.57 1.29
CA MET A 369 -10.15 -2.28 1.16
C MET A 369 -9.87 -1.61 2.51
N ALA A 370 -10.53 -2.04 3.59
CA ALA A 370 -10.37 -1.47 4.93
C ALA A 370 -9.31 -2.18 5.77
N ASN A 371 -8.90 -3.37 5.36
CA ASN A 371 -7.84 -4.20 5.98
C ASN A 371 -6.50 -3.95 5.28
#